data_9c60c7c3ff9e1b19eea04087899e8c57
#
_entry.id   9c60c7c3ff9e1b19eea04087899e8c57
#
_cell.length_a   1.000
_cell.length_b   1.000
_cell.length_c   1.000
_cell.angle_alpha   90.00
_cell.angle_beta   90.00
_cell.angle_gamma   90.00
#
_symmetry.space_group_name_H-M   'P 1'
#
loop_
_entity.id
_entity.type
_entity.pdbx_description
1 polymer ?
#
loop_
_entity_poly.entity_id
_entity_poly.type
_entity_poly.pdbx_seq_one_letter_code
_entity_poly.pdbx_strand_id
1 'polypeptide(L)'
;NDIKLSLAVGFNGARLHEKIFEERFLYHADRLGYIVWGEFPNWSLDSSYADSVYGILPEWTEEIRRDFNHPAIVGWCPYNETWDTDGRKQFDDALDIVYRATKALDPTRPCIDTSGNYHVATDIFCVHDYEQNPEIFKEHYDKLMTEGTLFDNHAHRQTYKGEATFVSE
;
A
#
# COMPACT_ATOMS: atom_id res chain seq x y z
N ASN A 1 16.30 16.37 -5.74
CA ASN A 1 17.34 16.08 -4.71
C ASN A 1 17.00 14.83 -3.90
N ASP A 2 15.75 14.66 -3.45
CA ASP A 2 15.31 13.62 -2.51
C ASP A 2 15.64 12.19 -2.99
N ILE A 3 15.32 11.88 -4.24
CA ILE A 3 15.67 10.57 -4.84
C ILE A 3 17.19 10.34 -4.81
N LYS A 4 18.01 11.37 -5.13
CA LYS A 4 19.47 11.21 -5.10
C LYS A 4 20.01 11.00 -3.70
N LEU A 5 19.44 11.67 -2.70
CA LEU A 5 19.81 11.50 -1.30
C LEU A 5 19.40 10.10 -0.80
N SER A 6 18.21 9.64 -1.17
CA SER A 6 17.72 8.31 -0.86
C SER A 6 18.62 7.22 -1.44
N LEU A 7 18.97 7.33 -2.73
CA LEU A 7 19.90 6.42 -3.39
C LEU A 7 21.29 6.44 -2.75
N ALA A 8 21.78 7.62 -2.34
CA ALA A 8 23.10 7.78 -1.74
C ALA A 8 23.24 7.08 -0.37
N VAL A 9 22.15 6.91 0.36
CA VAL A 9 22.14 6.16 1.63
C VAL A 9 21.73 4.69 1.46
N GLY A 10 21.54 4.24 0.22
CA GLY A 10 21.34 2.83 -0.10
C GLY A 10 19.89 2.39 -0.34
N PHE A 11 18.90 3.28 -0.27
CA PHE A 11 17.54 2.95 -0.67
C PHE A 11 17.40 2.90 -2.19
N ASN A 12 16.58 1.98 -2.70
CA ASN A 12 16.31 1.85 -4.13
C ASN A 12 14.88 2.24 -4.51
N GLY A 13 14.06 2.64 -3.55
CA GLY A 13 12.67 2.98 -3.77
C GLY A 13 12.03 3.60 -2.53
N ALA A 14 10.76 3.97 -2.68
CA ALA A 14 9.91 4.46 -1.61
C ALA A 14 8.44 4.15 -1.88
N ARG A 15 7.69 3.98 -0.82
CA ARG A 15 6.25 4.14 -0.83
C ARG A 15 5.93 5.63 -0.73
N LEU A 16 5.12 6.16 -1.63
CA LEU A 16 4.78 7.59 -1.68
C LEU A 16 3.64 7.88 -0.71
N HIS A 17 3.94 7.73 0.59
CA HIS A 17 3.00 7.68 1.69
C HIS A 17 2.04 8.87 1.74
N GLU A 18 0.74 8.56 1.74
CA GLU A 18 -0.38 9.51 1.91
C GLU A 18 -0.31 10.73 0.97
N LYS A 19 0.19 10.56 -0.24
CA LYS A 19 0.35 11.69 -1.16
C LYS A 19 0.39 11.28 -2.62
N ILE A 20 -0.40 11.97 -3.44
CA ILE A 20 -0.25 11.95 -4.90
C ILE A 20 0.92 12.87 -5.27
N PHE A 21 2.02 12.28 -5.74
CA PHE A 21 3.23 13.02 -6.08
C PHE A 21 3.11 13.74 -7.42
N GLU A 22 3.93 14.79 -7.60
CA GLU A 22 4.01 15.52 -8.87
C GLU A 22 4.64 14.65 -9.97
N GLU A 23 4.19 14.84 -11.20
CA GLU A 23 4.76 14.16 -12.38
C GLU A 23 6.27 14.35 -12.53
N ARG A 24 6.81 15.51 -12.10
CA ARG A 24 8.26 15.76 -12.12
C ARG A 24 9.03 14.81 -11.20
N PHE A 25 8.47 14.45 -10.05
CA PHE A 25 9.08 13.46 -9.18
C PHE A 25 9.11 12.09 -9.87
N LEU A 26 8.00 11.68 -10.45
CA LEU A 26 7.88 10.42 -11.18
C LEU A 26 8.81 10.36 -12.38
N TYR A 27 8.90 11.45 -13.16
CA TYR A 27 9.89 11.57 -14.24
C TYR A 27 11.33 11.35 -13.76
N HIS A 28 11.70 11.90 -12.61
CA HIS A 28 13.04 11.67 -12.07
C HIS A 28 13.21 10.27 -11.48
N ALA A 29 12.15 9.68 -10.93
CA ALA A 29 12.15 8.29 -10.48
C ALA A 29 12.40 7.34 -11.68
N ASP A 30 11.67 7.54 -12.78
CA ASP A 30 11.88 6.79 -14.03
C ASP A 30 13.32 6.87 -14.52
N ARG A 31 13.87 8.08 -14.59
CA ARG A 31 15.23 8.31 -15.10
C ARG A 31 16.33 7.75 -14.21
N LEU A 32 16.10 7.66 -12.93
CA LEU A 32 17.10 7.22 -11.95
C LEU A 32 16.93 5.75 -11.56
N GLY A 33 15.88 5.07 -12.06
CA GLY A 33 15.56 3.70 -11.70
C GLY A 33 15.10 3.56 -10.25
N TYR A 34 14.44 4.58 -9.72
CA TYR A 34 13.95 4.59 -8.35
C TYR A 34 12.53 4.04 -8.28
N ILE A 35 12.33 2.95 -7.56
CA ILE A 35 11.06 2.22 -7.46
C ILE A 35 10.09 2.98 -6.56
N VAL A 36 8.83 3.12 -6.97
CA VAL A 36 7.81 3.78 -6.15
C VAL A 36 6.49 3.02 -6.14
N TRP A 37 5.77 3.13 -5.01
CA TRP A 37 4.38 2.76 -4.86
C TRP A 37 3.53 4.03 -4.89
N GLY A 38 2.51 4.06 -5.76
CA GLY A 38 1.54 5.16 -5.81
C GLY A 38 0.50 5.00 -4.71
N GLU A 39 0.24 6.06 -3.95
CA GLU A 39 -0.72 6.09 -2.85
C GLU A 39 -1.67 7.27 -2.94
N PHE A 40 -2.86 7.07 -2.38
CA PHE A 40 -3.85 8.12 -2.18
C PHE A 40 -3.82 8.65 -0.74
N PRO A 41 -3.97 9.97 -0.50
CA PRO A 41 -4.01 10.55 0.84
C PRO A 41 -5.38 10.30 1.52
N ASN A 42 -5.62 9.07 1.95
CA ASN A 42 -6.93 8.64 2.45
C ASN A 42 -7.26 9.13 3.86
N TRP A 43 -6.30 9.58 4.66
CA TRP A 43 -6.56 10.02 6.03
C TRP A 43 -7.47 11.25 6.12
N SER A 44 -7.67 11.96 5.02
CA SER A 44 -8.67 13.03 4.92
C SER A 44 -10.12 12.50 4.80
N LEU A 45 -10.30 11.20 4.56
CA LEU A 45 -11.59 10.54 4.36
C LEU A 45 -11.93 9.65 5.55
N ASP A 46 -13.21 9.55 5.87
CA ASP A 46 -13.68 8.55 6.83
C ASP A 46 -13.99 7.22 6.11
N SER A 47 -13.02 6.32 6.10
CA SER A 47 -13.14 5.01 5.44
C SER A 47 -14.12 4.04 6.14
N SER A 48 -14.75 4.44 7.23
CA SER A 48 -15.78 3.64 7.91
C SER A 48 -17.19 3.81 7.32
N TYR A 49 -17.36 4.66 6.34
CA TYR A 49 -18.65 4.91 5.68
C TYR A 49 -18.60 4.63 4.18
N ALA A 50 -19.71 4.15 3.63
CA ALA A 50 -19.88 3.91 2.20
C ALA A 50 -19.58 5.15 1.34
N ASP A 51 -19.96 6.32 1.81
CA ASP A 51 -19.80 7.59 1.09
C ASP A 51 -18.32 7.98 0.87
N SER A 52 -17.37 7.36 1.57
CA SER A 52 -15.94 7.55 1.33
C SER A 52 -15.53 7.26 -0.12
N VAL A 53 -16.27 6.37 -0.79
CA VAL A 53 -16.07 6.04 -2.21
C VAL A 53 -16.22 7.27 -3.12
N TYR A 54 -17.14 8.18 -2.81
CA TYR A 54 -17.33 9.40 -3.60
C TYR A 54 -16.17 10.39 -3.47
N GLY A 55 -15.44 10.34 -2.35
CA GLY A 55 -14.26 11.17 -2.14
C GLY A 55 -13.02 10.62 -2.84
N ILE A 56 -12.82 9.30 -2.80
CA ILE A 56 -11.58 8.70 -3.30
C ILE A 56 -11.61 8.38 -4.80
N LEU A 57 -12.70 7.77 -5.31
CA LEU A 57 -12.72 7.23 -6.68
C LEU A 57 -12.40 8.24 -7.78
N PRO A 58 -12.95 9.48 -7.77
CA PRO A 58 -12.67 10.43 -8.83
C PRO A 58 -11.19 10.76 -8.94
N GLU A 59 -10.56 11.18 -7.84
CA GLU A 59 -9.15 11.58 -7.82
C GLU A 59 -8.21 10.39 -8.01
N TRP A 60 -8.50 9.25 -7.38
CA TRP A 60 -7.71 8.03 -7.53
C TRP A 60 -7.67 7.52 -8.97
N THR A 61 -8.82 7.54 -9.65
CA THR A 61 -8.88 7.12 -11.06
C THR A 61 -8.18 8.10 -11.99
N GLU A 62 -8.16 9.39 -11.66
CA GLU A 62 -7.37 10.38 -12.39
C GLU A 62 -5.87 10.18 -12.16
N GLU A 63 -5.43 9.91 -10.93
CA GLU A 63 -4.04 9.59 -10.62
C GLU A 63 -3.55 8.39 -11.43
N ILE A 64 -4.26 7.26 -11.37
CA ILE A 64 -3.87 6.07 -12.13
C ILE A 64 -3.75 6.39 -13.63
N ARG A 65 -4.69 7.11 -14.22
CA ARG A 65 -4.65 7.48 -15.64
C ARG A 65 -3.49 8.40 -15.98
N ARG A 66 -3.20 9.37 -15.11
CA ARG A 66 -2.07 10.29 -15.28
C ARG A 66 -0.75 9.55 -15.24
N ASP A 67 -0.60 8.66 -14.26
CA ASP A 67 0.68 8.08 -13.87
C ASP A 67 0.92 6.67 -14.45
N PHE A 68 -0.06 6.11 -15.15
CA PHE A 68 -0.01 4.76 -15.74
C PHE A 68 1.28 4.46 -16.52
N ASN A 69 1.80 5.43 -17.25
CA ASN A 69 2.98 5.27 -18.12
C ASN A 69 4.33 5.48 -17.42
N HIS A 70 4.34 5.70 -16.08
CA HIS A 70 5.58 5.80 -15.33
C HIS A 70 6.10 4.41 -14.94
N PRO A 71 7.22 3.92 -15.55
CA PRO A 71 7.77 2.60 -15.22
C PRO A 71 8.33 2.51 -13.80
N ALA A 72 8.61 3.63 -13.15
CA ALA A 72 9.02 3.65 -11.74
C ALA A 72 7.92 3.16 -10.81
N ILE A 73 6.65 3.34 -11.16
CA ILE A 73 5.53 2.87 -10.35
C ILE A 73 5.39 1.37 -10.52
N VAL A 74 5.56 0.61 -9.43
CA VAL A 74 5.50 -0.84 -9.43
C VAL A 74 4.22 -1.39 -8.81
N GLY A 75 3.43 -0.57 -8.14
CA GLY A 75 2.16 -0.96 -7.54
C GLY A 75 1.37 0.22 -7.01
N TRP A 76 0.14 -0.05 -6.63
CA TRP A 76 -0.86 0.91 -6.18
C TRP A 76 -1.34 0.59 -4.77
N CYS A 77 -1.60 1.61 -3.96
CA CYS A 77 -2.13 1.47 -2.61
C CYS A 77 -3.12 2.61 -2.31
N PRO A 78 -4.43 2.42 -2.55
CA PRO A 78 -5.42 3.48 -2.37
C PRO A 78 -5.70 3.85 -0.91
N TYR A 79 -5.47 2.94 0.03
CA TYR A 79 -5.71 3.20 1.45
C TYR A 79 -4.50 2.83 2.30
N ASN A 80 -4.28 3.62 3.34
CA ASN A 80 -3.32 3.37 4.40
C ASN A 80 -4.00 3.46 5.76
N GLU A 81 -3.72 2.50 6.66
CA GLU A 81 -4.18 2.46 8.05
C GLU A 81 -5.65 2.87 8.25
N THR A 82 -6.53 2.14 7.60
CA THR A 82 -7.97 2.26 7.76
C THR A 82 -8.43 1.90 9.17
N TRP A 83 -9.66 2.30 9.53
CA TRP A 83 -10.15 2.14 10.90
C TRP A 83 -10.40 0.68 11.30
N ASP A 84 -9.94 0.29 12.49
CA ASP A 84 -10.32 -0.92 13.22
C ASP A 84 -10.24 -0.71 14.75
N THR A 85 -10.56 0.50 15.24
CA THR A 85 -10.47 0.88 16.65
C THR A 85 -11.71 1.65 17.11
N ASP A 86 -11.96 1.70 18.41
CA ASP A 86 -13.01 2.52 19.03
C ASP A 86 -14.43 2.27 18.48
N GLY A 87 -14.71 1.02 18.07
CA GLY A 87 -16.00 0.65 17.49
C GLY A 87 -16.17 1.08 16.04
N ARG A 88 -15.17 1.70 15.44
CA ARG A 88 -15.12 2.04 14.01
C ARG A 88 -14.37 0.95 13.26
N LYS A 89 -14.87 0.64 12.08
CA LYS A 89 -14.23 -0.31 11.15
C LYS A 89 -14.20 0.30 9.77
N GLN A 90 -13.21 -0.07 8.99
CA GLN A 90 -13.25 0.21 7.57
C GLN A 90 -14.53 -0.38 6.95
N PHE A 91 -15.08 0.29 5.97
CA PHE A 91 -16.24 -0.21 5.21
C PHE A 91 -15.70 -1.09 4.08
N ASP A 92 -15.75 -2.40 4.29
CA ASP A 92 -15.10 -3.41 3.43
C ASP A 92 -15.53 -3.30 1.97
N ASP A 93 -16.81 -3.02 1.69
CA ASP A 93 -17.30 -2.87 0.32
C ASP A 93 -16.67 -1.66 -0.40
N ALA A 94 -16.35 -0.57 0.32
CA ALA A 94 -15.66 0.57 -0.27
C ALA A 94 -14.24 0.20 -0.71
N LEU A 95 -13.51 -0.55 0.13
CA LEU A 95 -12.17 -1.03 -0.20
C LEU A 95 -12.20 -1.97 -1.42
N ASP A 96 -13.15 -2.91 -1.46
CA ASP A 96 -13.31 -3.83 -2.60
C ASP A 96 -13.64 -3.06 -3.90
N ILE A 97 -14.53 -2.07 -3.85
CA ILE A 97 -14.88 -1.22 -4.99
C ILE A 97 -13.63 -0.49 -5.52
N VAL A 98 -12.85 0.13 -4.64
CA VAL A 98 -11.66 0.89 -5.04
C VAL A 98 -10.56 -0.04 -5.56
N TYR A 99 -10.35 -1.20 -4.93
CA TYR A 99 -9.45 -2.24 -5.44
C TYR A 99 -9.84 -2.67 -6.85
N ARG A 100 -11.12 -3.01 -7.08
CA ARG A 100 -11.61 -3.42 -8.41
C ARG A 100 -11.48 -2.32 -9.45
N ALA A 101 -11.74 -1.07 -9.07
CA ALA A 101 -11.55 0.07 -9.96
C ALA A 101 -10.07 0.22 -10.36
N THR A 102 -9.15 0.07 -9.39
CA THR A 102 -7.71 0.07 -9.63
C THR A 102 -7.31 -1.01 -10.63
N LYS A 103 -7.73 -2.26 -10.40
CA LYS A 103 -7.44 -3.39 -11.30
C LYS A 103 -8.09 -3.28 -12.67
N ALA A 104 -9.23 -2.61 -12.76
CA ALA A 104 -9.88 -2.35 -14.06
C ALA A 104 -9.12 -1.31 -14.90
N LEU A 105 -8.46 -0.34 -14.25
CA LEU A 105 -7.66 0.69 -14.91
C LEU A 105 -6.23 0.24 -15.17
N ASP A 106 -5.64 -0.52 -14.24
CA ASP A 106 -4.31 -1.09 -14.38
C ASP A 106 -4.28 -2.56 -13.93
N PRO A 107 -4.52 -3.51 -14.82
CA PRO A 107 -4.42 -4.93 -14.52
C PRO A 107 -2.96 -5.43 -14.44
N THR A 108 -1.98 -4.61 -14.78
CA THR A 108 -0.58 -5.02 -14.94
C THR A 108 0.22 -4.91 -13.65
N ARG A 109 -0.17 -4.00 -12.76
CA ARG A 109 0.50 -3.77 -11.49
C ARG A 109 -0.29 -4.35 -10.32
N PRO A 110 0.39 -4.82 -9.26
CA PRO A 110 -0.29 -5.24 -8.04
C PRO A 110 -0.92 -4.04 -7.33
N CYS A 111 -2.01 -4.32 -6.61
CA CYS A 111 -2.69 -3.37 -5.75
C CYS A 111 -2.78 -3.94 -4.33
N ILE A 112 -2.34 -3.16 -3.36
CA ILE A 112 -2.61 -3.36 -1.93
C ILE A 112 -3.86 -2.54 -1.63
N ASP A 113 -4.95 -3.19 -1.24
CA ASP A 113 -6.23 -2.49 -0.98
C ASP A 113 -6.13 -1.52 0.17
N THR A 114 -5.49 -1.93 1.26
CA THR A 114 -5.14 -1.08 2.41
C THR A 114 -3.81 -1.51 3.00
N SER A 115 -2.89 -0.57 3.21
CA SER A 115 -1.63 -0.83 3.89
C SER A 115 -1.81 -0.72 5.40
N GLY A 116 -1.32 -1.70 6.17
CA GLY A 116 -1.32 -1.68 7.63
C GLY A 116 -2.66 -1.92 8.33
N ASN A 117 -3.66 -2.44 7.62
CA ASN A 117 -4.89 -2.95 8.22
C ASN A 117 -5.27 -4.30 7.59
N TYR A 118 -6.38 -4.90 8.01
CA TYR A 118 -6.81 -6.17 7.42
C TYR A 118 -7.30 -6.00 5.98
N HIS A 119 -6.89 -6.91 5.12
CA HIS A 119 -7.21 -6.91 3.71
C HIS A 119 -8.62 -7.45 3.43
N VAL A 120 -9.25 -6.85 2.43
CA VAL A 120 -10.53 -7.33 1.86
C VAL A 120 -10.29 -8.01 0.52
N ALA A 121 -9.57 -7.33 -0.37
CA ALA A 121 -9.17 -7.85 -1.67
C ALA A 121 -7.80 -7.25 -2.05
N THR A 122 -6.75 -8.05 -2.04
CA THR A 122 -5.38 -7.58 -2.26
C THR A 122 -4.59 -8.52 -3.14
N ASP A 123 -3.63 -7.99 -3.91
CA ASP A 123 -2.65 -8.81 -4.63
C ASP A 123 -1.42 -9.13 -3.76
N ILE A 124 -1.19 -8.32 -2.73
CA ILE A 124 -0.03 -8.46 -1.83
C ILE A 124 -0.52 -8.36 -0.39
N PHE A 125 -0.12 -9.33 0.43
CA PHE A 125 -0.38 -9.29 1.87
C PHE A 125 0.66 -8.37 2.52
N CYS A 126 0.24 -7.24 3.03
CA CYS A 126 1.13 -6.30 3.69
C CYS A 126 0.85 -6.17 5.18
N VAL A 127 1.90 -5.83 5.91
CA VAL A 127 1.82 -5.58 7.36
C VAL A 127 2.63 -4.32 7.70
N HIS A 128 2.23 -3.66 8.78
CA HIS A 128 3.04 -2.66 9.47
C HIS A 128 3.66 -3.30 10.71
N ASP A 129 4.97 -3.18 10.84
CA ASP A 129 5.70 -3.73 11.98
C ASP A 129 6.71 -2.69 12.49
N TYR A 130 6.34 -2.06 13.60
CA TYR A 130 7.13 -1.00 14.22
C TYR A 130 8.11 -1.53 15.29
N GLU A 131 8.41 -2.84 15.28
CA GLU A 131 9.36 -3.42 16.23
C GLU A 131 10.76 -2.86 16.00
N GLN A 132 11.34 -2.28 17.05
CA GLN A 132 12.66 -1.66 17.02
C GLN A 132 13.79 -2.59 17.49
N ASN A 133 13.44 -3.71 18.13
CA ASN A 133 14.43 -4.71 18.51
C ASN A 133 14.68 -5.66 17.34
N PRO A 134 15.91 -5.69 16.78
CA PRO A 134 16.21 -6.50 15.60
C PRO A 134 16.04 -8.00 15.81
N GLU A 135 16.25 -8.52 17.03
CA GLU A 135 16.05 -9.93 17.33
C GLU A 135 14.57 -10.31 17.32
N ILE A 136 13.71 -9.47 17.92
CA ILE A 136 12.26 -9.69 17.90
C ILE A 136 11.72 -9.52 16.47
N PHE A 137 12.16 -8.48 15.75
CA PHE A 137 11.78 -8.28 14.35
C PHE A 137 12.12 -9.49 13.50
N LYS A 138 13.33 -10.06 13.71
CA LYS A 138 13.73 -11.28 13.04
C LYS A 138 12.82 -12.47 13.37
N GLU A 139 12.44 -12.64 14.64
CA GLU A 139 11.53 -13.72 15.07
C GLU A 139 10.15 -13.62 14.39
N HIS A 140 9.65 -12.41 14.11
CA HIS A 140 8.38 -12.20 13.42
C HIS A 140 8.38 -12.83 12.02
N TYR A 141 9.54 -12.87 11.33
CA TYR A 141 9.61 -13.29 9.93
C TYR A 141 10.33 -14.62 9.70
N ASP A 142 11.08 -15.13 10.68
CA ASP A 142 11.76 -16.44 10.55
C ASP A 142 10.78 -17.58 10.26
N LYS A 143 9.58 -17.51 10.82
CA LYS A 143 8.54 -18.52 10.63
C LYS A 143 7.94 -18.52 9.23
N LEU A 144 8.04 -17.43 8.49
CA LEU A 144 7.60 -17.39 7.10
C LEU A 144 8.37 -18.39 6.25
N MET A 145 9.68 -18.48 6.46
CA MET A 145 10.57 -19.37 5.69
C MET A 145 10.49 -20.83 6.16
N THR A 146 10.21 -21.08 7.42
CA THR A 146 10.27 -22.41 8.02
C THR A 146 8.90 -23.08 8.15
N GLU A 147 7.86 -22.31 8.39
CA GLU A 147 6.52 -22.79 8.71
C GLU A 147 5.45 -22.24 7.74
N GLY A 148 5.81 -21.30 6.86
CA GLY A 148 4.87 -20.62 5.98
C GLY A 148 3.89 -19.70 6.72
N THR A 149 4.20 -19.30 7.95
CA THR A 149 3.37 -18.38 8.76
C THR A 149 3.96 -16.99 8.74
N LEU A 150 3.11 -15.98 8.49
CA LEU A 150 3.50 -14.57 8.48
C LEU A 150 3.05 -13.90 9.79
N PHE A 151 3.89 -12.97 10.28
CA PHE A 151 3.47 -12.01 11.30
C PHE A 151 2.27 -11.21 10.79
N ASP A 152 1.24 -11.07 11.64
CA ASP A 152 0.00 -10.39 11.28
C ASP A 152 -0.62 -9.74 12.51
N ASN A 153 -0.73 -8.41 12.49
CA ASN A 153 -1.38 -7.65 13.56
C ASN A 153 -2.91 -7.75 13.52
N HIS A 154 -3.48 -8.27 12.45
CA HIS A 154 -4.92 -8.41 12.26
C HIS A 154 -5.37 -9.86 12.08
N ALA A 155 -4.63 -10.84 12.63
CA ALA A 155 -4.92 -12.27 12.53
C ALA A 155 -6.34 -12.67 12.98
N HIS A 156 -7.02 -11.81 13.76
CA HIS A 156 -8.42 -11.99 14.16
C HIS A 156 -9.42 -11.63 13.04
N ARG A 157 -8.97 -10.99 11.96
CA ARG A 157 -9.80 -10.47 10.86
C ARG A 157 -9.44 -11.05 9.49
N GLN A 158 -8.22 -11.50 9.32
CA GLN A 158 -7.69 -12.01 8.06
C GLN A 158 -6.84 -13.25 8.28
N THR A 159 -6.50 -13.91 7.20
CA THR A 159 -5.62 -15.09 7.22
C THR A 159 -4.70 -15.03 6.00
N TYR A 160 -3.40 -15.09 6.22
CA TYR A 160 -2.41 -15.24 5.16
C TYR A 160 -2.60 -16.56 4.42
N LYS A 161 -2.63 -16.53 3.10
CA LYS A 161 -2.90 -17.70 2.23
C LYS A 161 -1.75 -18.00 1.26
N GLY A 162 -0.59 -17.39 1.48
CA GLY A 162 0.57 -17.56 0.62
C GLY A 162 0.74 -16.49 -0.46
N GLU A 163 0.07 -15.35 -0.33
CA GLU A 163 0.26 -14.19 -1.18
C GLU A 163 1.72 -13.69 -1.11
N ALA A 164 2.16 -12.93 -2.12
CA ALA A 164 3.38 -12.15 -1.97
C ALA A 164 3.27 -11.21 -0.77
N THR A 165 4.35 -11.01 -0.03
CA THR A 165 4.34 -10.26 1.23
C THR A 165 5.13 -8.96 1.13
N PHE A 166 4.68 -7.95 1.86
CA PHE A 166 5.36 -6.66 1.95
C PHE A 166 5.25 -6.11 3.37
N VAL A 167 6.38 -5.93 4.04
CA VAL A 167 6.46 -5.14 5.28
C VAL A 167 6.58 -3.69 4.83
N SER A 168 5.47 -2.96 4.87
CA SER A 168 5.35 -1.64 4.23
C SER A 168 5.66 -0.48 5.16
N GLU A 169 5.65 -0.72 6.47
CA GLU A 169 6.14 0.17 7.54
C GLU A 169 6.71 -0.62 8.70
#